data_efba16d03ed82ce56b90cfbb10b4538b
#
_entry.id   efba16d03ed82ce56b90cfbb10b4538b
#
_cell.length_a   1.000
_cell.length_b   1.000
_cell.length_c   1.000
_cell.angle_alpha   90.00
_cell.angle_beta   90.00
_cell.angle_gamma   90.00
#
_symmetry.space_group_name_H-M   'P 1'
#
loop_
_entity.id
_entity.type
_entity.pdbx_description
1 polymer ?
#
loop_
_entity_poly.entity_id
_entity_poly.type
_entity_poly.pdbx_seq_one_letter_code
_entity_poly.pdbx_strand_id
1 'polypeptide(L)'
;EAAEGDGAGEQLPTARSDLFALGVTLYQLLTGKLPYGEVLPYQVGRYHRDPTPPSRHNPEVPIWLNHVVLKAVALDQRQRFETAEEFLLALERGASRPLQALHGTPLMQRDPTAVWKLATGVLALINLLLVYWLLFLPK
;
A
#
# COMPACT_ATOMS: atom_id res chain seq x y z
N GLU A 1 -41.09 -34.75 24.20
CA GLU A 1 -40.16 -35.12 23.13
C GLU A 1 -40.01 -33.92 22.21
N ALA A 2 -38.98 -33.15 22.51
CA ALA A 2 -38.72 -31.91 21.82
C ALA A 2 -38.10 -32.21 20.46
N ALA A 3 -38.80 -31.88 19.39
CA ALA A 3 -38.23 -31.81 18.08
C ALA A 3 -37.18 -30.66 18.07
N GLU A 4 -35.94 -31.01 18.12
CA GLU A 4 -34.86 -30.10 17.80
C GLU A 4 -35.03 -29.68 16.34
N GLY A 5 -35.61 -28.51 16.16
CA GLY A 5 -35.55 -27.80 14.90
C GLY A 5 -34.11 -27.43 14.70
N ASP A 6 -33.47 -28.10 13.74
CA ASP A 6 -32.21 -27.69 13.15
C ASP A 6 -32.39 -26.31 12.57
N GLY A 7 -32.19 -25.32 13.41
CA GLY A 7 -32.06 -23.94 12.97
C GLY A 7 -30.74 -23.84 12.22
N ALA A 8 -30.82 -23.94 10.90
CA ALA A 8 -29.76 -23.44 10.05
C ALA A 8 -29.37 -22.07 10.60
N GLY A 9 -28.21 -22.00 11.26
CA GLY A 9 -27.83 -20.81 11.99
C GLY A 9 -27.77 -19.64 11.05
N GLU A 10 -28.79 -18.77 11.14
CA GLU A 10 -28.64 -17.41 10.73
C GLU A 10 -27.42 -16.89 11.48
N GLN A 11 -26.30 -16.88 10.79
CA GLN A 11 -25.11 -16.27 11.35
C GLN A 11 -25.43 -14.80 11.52
N LEU A 12 -25.71 -14.42 12.75
CA LEU A 12 -25.92 -13.03 13.11
C LEU A 12 -24.72 -12.22 12.57
N PRO A 13 -25.01 -11.07 11.90
CA PRO A 13 -23.92 -10.23 11.40
C PRO A 13 -23.00 -9.85 12.57
N THR A 14 -21.76 -10.28 12.46
CA THR A 14 -20.72 -9.95 13.44
C THR A 14 -20.05 -8.64 13.06
N ALA A 15 -19.33 -8.02 14.00
CA ALA A 15 -18.51 -6.85 13.72
C ALA A 15 -17.54 -7.10 12.55
N ARG A 16 -17.03 -8.32 12.42
CA ARG A 16 -16.14 -8.72 11.31
C ARG A 16 -16.84 -8.75 9.97
N SER A 17 -18.14 -9.09 9.92
CA SER A 17 -18.95 -9.01 8.69
C SER A 17 -19.18 -7.57 8.27
N ASP A 18 -19.45 -6.68 9.22
CA ASP A 18 -19.64 -5.25 8.95
C ASP A 18 -18.34 -4.60 8.47
N LEU A 19 -17.21 -4.97 9.05
CA LEU A 19 -15.90 -4.50 8.61
C LEU A 19 -15.54 -5.01 7.21
N PHE A 20 -15.95 -6.23 6.88
CA PHE A 20 -15.81 -6.75 5.51
C PHE A 20 -16.63 -5.91 4.52
N ALA A 21 -17.91 -5.64 4.84
CA ALA A 21 -18.77 -4.81 3.99
C ALA A 21 -18.19 -3.39 3.81
N LEU A 22 -17.66 -2.80 4.88
CA LEU A 22 -16.98 -1.51 4.83
C LEU A 22 -15.73 -1.57 3.95
N GLY A 23 -14.93 -2.63 4.06
CA GLY A 23 -13.76 -2.85 3.23
C GLY A 23 -14.10 -2.98 1.75
N VAL A 24 -15.18 -3.70 1.42
CA VAL A 24 -15.69 -3.83 0.04
C VAL A 24 -16.13 -2.47 -0.50
N THR A 25 -16.85 -1.69 0.29
CA THR A 25 -17.27 -0.34 -0.09
C THR A 25 -16.07 0.57 -0.34
N LEU A 26 -15.08 0.53 0.55
CA LEU A 26 -13.86 1.31 0.39
C LEU A 26 -13.07 0.90 -0.86
N TYR A 27 -12.95 -0.40 -1.11
CA TYR A 27 -12.32 -0.91 -2.33
C TYR A 27 -13.02 -0.38 -3.58
N GLN A 28 -14.34 -0.41 -3.59
CA GLN A 28 -15.14 0.08 -4.72
C GLN A 28 -15.01 1.59 -4.92
N LEU A 29 -14.98 2.36 -3.83
CA LEU A 29 -14.75 3.81 -3.90
C LEU A 29 -13.38 4.17 -4.48
N LEU A 30 -12.36 3.39 -4.14
CA LEU A 30 -10.99 3.64 -4.59
C LEU A 30 -10.73 3.21 -6.03
N THR A 31 -11.39 2.16 -6.49
CA THR A 31 -11.08 1.50 -7.77
C THR A 31 -12.21 1.55 -8.79
N GLY A 32 -13.44 1.80 -8.35
CA GLY A 32 -14.65 1.65 -9.17
C GLY A 32 -15.03 0.18 -9.42
N LYS A 33 -14.33 -0.77 -8.81
CA LYS A 33 -14.54 -2.22 -9.01
C LYS A 33 -14.76 -2.91 -7.68
N LEU A 34 -15.42 -4.08 -7.72
CA LEU A 34 -15.56 -4.95 -6.56
C LEU A 34 -14.30 -5.82 -6.37
N PRO A 35 -13.87 -6.09 -5.12
CA PRO A 35 -12.62 -6.82 -4.87
C PRO A 35 -12.63 -8.25 -5.44
N TYR A 36 -13.77 -8.90 -5.46
CA TYR A 36 -13.96 -10.26 -5.99
C TYR A 36 -14.76 -10.29 -7.29
N GLY A 37 -15.05 -9.12 -7.89
CA GLY A 37 -15.91 -8.98 -9.04
C GLY A 37 -17.40 -9.20 -8.71
N GLU A 38 -18.23 -9.18 -9.72
CA GLU A 38 -19.64 -9.57 -9.56
C GLU A 38 -19.72 -11.08 -9.44
N VAL A 39 -19.95 -11.56 -8.22
CA VAL A 39 -20.11 -13.00 -7.95
C VAL A 39 -21.59 -13.32 -7.81
N LEU A 40 -22.10 -14.05 -8.77
CA LEU A 40 -23.46 -14.56 -8.71
C LEU A 40 -23.55 -15.75 -7.74
N PRO A 41 -24.72 -16.00 -7.10
CA PRO A 41 -24.83 -17.03 -6.06
C PRO A 41 -24.36 -18.43 -6.46
N TYR A 42 -24.39 -18.75 -7.75
CA TYR A 42 -23.91 -20.03 -8.29
C TYR A 42 -22.42 -20.08 -8.59
N GLN A 43 -21.68 -18.97 -8.40
CA GLN A 43 -20.26 -18.88 -8.72
C GLN A 43 -19.36 -18.86 -7.48
N VAL A 44 -19.76 -19.57 -6.44
CA VAL A 44 -19.06 -19.59 -5.14
C VAL A 44 -17.58 -19.95 -5.28
N GLY A 45 -17.19 -20.73 -6.27
CA GLY A 45 -15.79 -21.08 -6.53
C GLY A 45 -14.87 -19.91 -6.94
N ARG A 46 -15.42 -18.76 -7.33
CA ARG A 46 -14.62 -17.58 -7.69
C ARG A 46 -14.07 -16.79 -6.50
N TYR A 47 -14.59 -17.04 -5.30
CA TYR A 47 -14.09 -16.42 -4.07
C TYR A 47 -12.68 -16.91 -3.64
N HIS A 48 -12.08 -17.81 -4.37
CA HIS A 48 -10.74 -18.35 -4.05
C HIS A 48 -9.58 -17.53 -4.62
N ARG A 49 -9.86 -16.46 -5.35
CA ARG A 49 -8.80 -15.59 -5.87
C ARG A 49 -8.58 -14.43 -4.93
N ASP A 50 -7.33 -14.18 -4.62
CA ASP A 50 -6.94 -12.96 -3.90
C ASP A 50 -7.34 -11.73 -4.72
N PRO A 51 -7.92 -10.72 -4.07
CA PRO A 51 -8.29 -9.49 -4.78
C PRO A 51 -7.06 -8.75 -5.27
N THR A 52 -7.19 -8.10 -6.41
CA THR A 52 -6.13 -7.24 -6.95
C THR A 52 -5.93 -6.04 -6.02
N PRO A 53 -4.69 -5.67 -5.68
CA PRO A 53 -4.44 -4.48 -4.89
C PRO A 53 -5.06 -3.22 -5.52
N PRO A 54 -5.73 -2.35 -4.75
CA PRO A 54 -6.36 -1.14 -5.27
C PRO A 54 -5.44 -0.26 -6.11
N SER A 55 -4.16 -0.16 -5.76
CA SER A 55 -3.18 0.65 -6.50
C SER A 55 -2.92 0.18 -7.93
N ARG A 56 -3.24 -1.05 -8.26
CA ARG A 56 -3.17 -1.55 -9.64
C ARG A 56 -4.28 -1.01 -10.52
N HIS A 57 -5.43 -0.73 -9.94
CA HIS A 57 -6.55 -0.12 -10.65
C HIS A 57 -6.48 1.40 -10.63
N ASN A 58 -5.98 1.96 -9.53
CA ASN A 58 -5.83 3.38 -9.33
C ASN A 58 -4.44 3.69 -8.75
N PRO A 59 -3.48 4.17 -9.57
CA PRO A 59 -2.11 4.46 -9.13
C PRO A 59 -2.01 5.53 -8.05
N GLU A 60 -3.04 6.35 -7.85
CA GLU A 60 -3.08 7.36 -6.79
C GLU A 60 -3.25 6.75 -5.38
N VAL A 61 -3.69 5.51 -5.30
CA VAL A 61 -3.85 4.81 -4.03
C VAL A 61 -2.48 4.47 -3.44
N PRO A 62 -2.16 4.97 -2.24
CA PRO A 62 -0.88 4.66 -1.61
C PRO A 62 -0.78 3.19 -1.21
N ILE A 63 0.43 2.65 -1.19
CA ILE A 63 0.70 1.23 -0.91
C ILE A 63 0.20 0.81 0.49
N TRP A 64 0.32 1.69 1.50
CA TRP A 64 -0.18 1.38 2.84
C TRP A 64 -1.69 1.13 2.86
N LEU A 65 -2.43 1.85 2.01
CA LEU A 65 -3.88 1.69 1.92
C LEU A 65 -4.26 0.36 1.25
N ASN A 66 -3.45 -0.16 0.32
CA ASN A 66 -3.63 -1.52 -0.20
C ASN A 66 -3.67 -2.54 0.92
N HIS A 67 -2.70 -2.50 1.84
CA HIS A 67 -2.62 -3.46 2.95
C HIS A 67 -3.85 -3.37 3.87
N VAL A 68 -4.30 -2.17 4.18
CA VAL A 68 -5.47 -1.95 5.03
C VAL A 68 -6.73 -2.48 4.37
N VAL A 69 -6.96 -2.14 3.11
CA VAL A 69 -8.15 -2.56 2.36
C VAL A 69 -8.15 -4.06 2.12
N LEU A 70 -7.03 -4.64 1.70
CA LEU A 70 -6.92 -6.08 1.46
C LEU A 70 -7.13 -6.89 2.74
N LYS A 71 -6.64 -6.41 3.88
CA LYS A 71 -6.91 -7.04 5.18
C LYS A 71 -8.41 -7.00 5.51
N ALA A 72 -9.07 -5.87 5.27
CA ALA A 72 -10.50 -5.72 5.54
C ALA A 72 -11.38 -6.65 4.69
N VAL A 73 -11.00 -6.90 3.43
CA VAL A 73 -11.75 -7.76 2.51
C VAL A 73 -11.25 -9.21 2.47
N ALA A 74 -10.37 -9.63 3.38
CA ALA A 74 -9.90 -10.99 3.45
C ALA A 74 -11.06 -11.97 3.62
N LEU A 75 -11.02 -13.09 2.90
CA LEU A 75 -12.07 -14.12 2.99
C LEU A 75 -12.04 -14.83 4.33
N ASP A 76 -10.84 -15.11 4.85
CA ASP A 76 -10.68 -15.68 6.18
C ASP A 76 -10.94 -14.60 7.24
N GLN A 77 -11.98 -14.79 8.04
CA GLN A 77 -12.34 -13.86 9.12
C GLN A 77 -11.21 -13.62 10.12
N ARG A 78 -10.35 -14.60 10.33
CA ARG A 78 -9.20 -14.50 11.26
C ARG A 78 -8.13 -13.52 10.77
N GLN A 79 -8.06 -13.28 9.47
CA GLN A 79 -7.11 -12.35 8.85
C GLN A 79 -7.63 -10.93 8.79
N ARG A 80 -8.92 -10.70 9.08
CA ARG A 80 -9.53 -9.39 9.11
C ARG A 80 -9.22 -8.64 10.40
N PHE A 81 -9.57 -7.36 10.44
CA PHE A 81 -9.58 -6.60 11.68
C PHE A 81 -10.60 -7.18 12.65
N GLU A 82 -10.25 -7.24 13.93
CA GLU A 82 -11.15 -7.74 14.97
C GLU A 82 -12.19 -6.70 15.37
N THR A 83 -11.81 -5.43 15.37
CA THR A 83 -12.66 -4.32 15.83
C THR A 83 -12.59 -3.15 14.86
N ALA A 84 -13.61 -2.29 14.91
CA ALA A 84 -13.64 -1.04 14.17
C ALA A 84 -12.51 -0.09 14.59
N GLU A 85 -12.15 -0.10 15.88
CA GLU A 85 -11.06 0.69 16.42
C GLU A 85 -9.70 0.27 15.83
N GLU A 86 -9.48 -1.04 15.66
CA GLU A 86 -8.26 -1.55 15.02
C GLU A 86 -8.16 -1.10 13.56
N PHE A 87 -9.27 -1.15 12.84
CA PHE A 87 -9.35 -0.67 11.47
C PHE A 87 -9.09 0.84 11.38
N LEU A 88 -9.72 1.62 12.26
CA LEU A 88 -9.51 3.07 12.34
C LEU A 88 -8.03 3.41 12.63
N LEU A 89 -7.43 2.73 13.61
CA LEU A 89 -6.01 2.93 13.95
C LEU A 89 -5.08 2.62 12.75
N ALA A 90 -5.40 1.59 11.98
CA ALA A 90 -4.63 1.26 10.78
C ALA A 90 -4.71 2.38 9.73
N LEU A 91 -5.89 2.96 9.54
CA LEU A 91 -6.10 4.09 8.64
C LEU A 91 -5.36 5.34 9.12
N GLU A 92 -5.46 5.66 10.41
CA GLU A 92 -4.80 6.83 11.01
C GLU A 92 -3.28 6.71 10.94
N ARG A 93 -2.72 5.55 11.26
CA ARG A 93 -1.28 5.29 11.16
C ARG A 93 -0.76 5.40 9.73
N GLY A 94 -1.54 4.92 8.78
CA GLY A 94 -1.19 5.04 7.38
C GLY A 94 -1.24 6.49 6.91
N ALA A 95 -2.31 7.21 7.24
CA ALA A 95 -2.50 8.61 6.86
C ALA A 95 -1.49 9.56 7.52
N SER A 96 -1.03 9.25 8.73
CA SER A 96 -0.06 10.05 9.46
C SER A 96 1.39 9.82 9.02
N ARG A 97 1.67 8.81 8.21
CA ARG A 97 3.00 8.62 7.62
C ARG A 97 3.27 9.79 6.68
N PRO A 98 4.35 10.55 6.92
CA PRO A 98 4.66 11.69 6.06
C PRO A 98 4.84 11.21 4.61
N LEU A 99 4.26 11.96 3.67
CA LEU A 99 4.35 11.74 2.23
C LEU A 99 5.80 11.68 1.70
N GLN A 100 6.77 11.98 2.56
CA GLN A 100 8.20 11.87 2.27
C GLN A 100 8.66 10.47 1.82
N ALA A 101 7.88 9.43 2.12
CA ALA A 101 8.18 8.08 1.64
C ALA A 101 7.82 7.87 0.16
N LEU A 102 7.04 8.78 -0.44
CA LEU A 102 6.61 8.69 -1.85
C LEU A 102 7.44 9.57 -2.78
N HIS A 103 8.08 10.60 -2.24
CA HIS A 103 9.07 11.37 -2.97
C HIS A 103 10.43 10.77 -2.64
N GLY A 104 11.08 10.19 -3.62
CA GLY A 104 12.45 9.74 -3.44
C GLY A 104 13.21 10.82 -2.68
N THR A 105 13.66 10.49 -1.48
CA THR A 105 14.44 11.41 -0.67
C THR A 105 15.56 11.97 -1.55
N PRO A 106 15.69 13.30 -1.65
CA PRO A 106 16.77 13.87 -2.42
C PRO A 106 18.09 13.24 -1.94
N LEU A 107 18.98 12.92 -2.88
CA LEU A 107 20.28 12.27 -2.62
C LEU A 107 21.03 12.90 -1.43
N MET A 108 20.79 14.19 -1.21
CA MET A 108 21.34 14.95 -0.09
C MET A 108 20.93 14.46 1.30
N GLN A 109 19.71 13.90 1.43
CA GLN A 109 19.21 13.38 2.72
C GLN A 109 19.56 11.91 2.95
N ARG A 110 19.85 11.20 1.87
CA ARG A 110 20.15 9.77 1.96
C ARG A 110 21.58 9.49 2.35
N ASP A 111 22.51 10.30 1.85
CA ASP A 111 23.94 10.17 2.13
C ASP A 111 24.65 11.52 1.90
N PRO A 112 24.74 12.39 2.93
CA PRO A 112 25.43 13.66 2.76
C PRO A 112 26.91 13.51 2.37
N THR A 113 27.52 12.36 2.71
CA THR A 113 28.91 12.06 2.34
C THR A 113 29.10 11.76 0.84
N ALA A 114 28.08 11.21 0.17
CA ALA A 114 28.15 10.91 -1.26
C ALA A 114 28.19 12.19 -2.10
N VAL A 115 27.43 13.22 -1.71
CA VAL A 115 27.42 14.54 -2.38
C VAL A 115 28.79 15.22 -2.25
N TRP A 116 29.39 15.18 -1.08
CA TRP A 116 30.74 15.71 -0.83
C TRP A 116 31.81 15.00 -1.65
N LYS A 117 31.74 13.68 -1.75
CA LYS A 117 32.67 12.87 -2.58
C LYS A 117 32.54 13.22 -4.06
N LEU A 118 31.35 13.39 -4.58
CA LEU A 118 31.11 13.82 -5.96
C LEU A 118 31.63 15.23 -6.21
N ALA A 119 31.35 16.19 -5.31
CA ALA A 119 31.85 17.55 -5.41
C ALA A 119 33.38 17.60 -5.39
N THR A 120 34.02 16.86 -4.51
CA THR A 120 35.46 16.75 -4.43
C THR A 120 36.06 16.14 -5.69
N GLY A 121 35.48 15.09 -6.24
CA GLY A 121 35.89 14.46 -7.49
C GLY A 121 35.81 15.41 -8.69
N VAL A 122 34.72 16.17 -8.81
CA VAL A 122 34.55 17.16 -9.88
C VAL A 122 35.56 18.30 -9.76
N LEU A 123 35.75 18.82 -8.56
CA LEU A 123 36.77 19.87 -8.32
C LEU A 123 38.19 19.39 -8.64
N ALA A 124 38.55 18.19 -8.25
CA ALA A 124 39.85 17.58 -8.56
C ALA A 124 40.04 17.43 -10.06
N LEU A 125 39.01 17.02 -10.78
CA LEU A 125 39.01 16.85 -12.24
C LEU A 125 39.21 18.22 -12.94
N ILE A 126 38.51 19.26 -12.50
CA ILE A 126 38.64 20.63 -13.02
C ILE A 126 40.03 21.16 -12.78
N ASN A 127 40.63 20.94 -11.58
CA ASN A 127 41.97 21.34 -11.28
C ASN A 127 43.01 20.65 -12.18
N LEU A 128 42.88 19.35 -12.39
CA LEU A 128 43.73 18.60 -13.31
C LEU A 128 43.65 19.13 -14.73
N LEU A 129 42.45 19.42 -15.22
CA LEU A 129 42.27 20.02 -16.55
C LEU A 129 42.90 21.40 -16.67
N LEU A 130 42.75 22.24 -15.65
CA LEU A 130 43.35 23.56 -15.60
C LEU A 130 44.89 23.50 -15.59
N VAL A 131 45.47 22.62 -14.80
CA VAL A 131 46.93 22.40 -14.75
C VAL A 131 47.43 21.86 -16.09
N TYR A 132 46.75 20.91 -16.67
CA TYR A 132 47.06 20.41 -18.02
C TYR A 132 47.02 21.53 -19.06
N TRP A 133 45.99 22.37 -19.02
CA TRP A 133 45.84 23.49 -19.94
C TRP A 133 46.94 24.53 -19.79
N LEU A 134 47.34 24.85 -18.55
CA LEU A 134 48.44 25.80 -18.26
C LEU A 134 49.79 25.26 -18.68
N LEU A 135 50.04 23.95 -18.52
CA LEU A 135 51.34 23.35 -18.84
C LEU A 135 51.51 23.07 -20.34
N PHE A 136 50.45 22.75 -21.04
CA PHE A 136 50.50 22.35 -22.46
C PHE A 136 49.97 23.39 -23.42
N LEU A 137 49.59 24.59 -22.96
CA LEU A 137 49.25 25.66 -23.87
C LEU A 137 50.51 26.18 -24.53
N PRO A 138 50.59 26.17 -25.86
CA PRO A 138 51.74 26.80 -26.57
C PRO A 138 51.69 28.31 -26.34
N LYS A 139 52.78 28.86 -25.82
CA LYS A 139 52.99 30.32 -25.73
C LYS A 139 53.25 30.91 -27.11
#